data_eff105daaebdcb1678fcbb7cb18aa8c0
#
_entry.id   eff105daaebdcb1678fcbb7cb18aa8c0
#
_cell.length_a   1.000
_cell.length_b   1.000
_cell.length_c   1.000
_cell.angle_alpha   90.00
_cell.angle_beta   90.00
_cell.angle_gamma   90.00
#
_symmetry.space_group_name_H-M   'P 1'
#
loop_
_entity.id
_entity.type
_entity.pdbx_description
1 polymer ?
#
loop_
_entity_poly.entity_id
_entity_poly.type
_entity_poly.pdbx_seq_one_letter_code
_entity_poly.pdbx_strand_id
1 'polypeptide(L)'
;LLGLGLLYMIDDGLLAIFGGAPLKTPPPAWLSGNLPFMNTNISVYRLFIIVVGIVLLVVLELTINKTRIGALVRSGVDDEETVRAMGIDIRKLFTIVYIAGTMLAAIGGVLGGPYLSMEPRMGFSILPLMMAIVIVGGLGNLRGAYFASLVIATVDTFAKALFPELAYFSVYLPVAIICVLKPAGLFSVSPETRTKWILRRQKATEAKLHD
;
A
#
# COMPACT_ATOMS: atom_id res chain seq x y z
N LEU A 1 -3.27 -21.03 1.88
CA LEU A 1 -4.51 -21.77 1.71
C LEU A 1 -5.54 -21.44 2.80
N LEU A 2 -5.16 -21.47 4.10
CA LEU A 2 -6.06 -21.11 5.21
C LEU A 2 -6.61 -19.68 5.10
N GLY A 3 -5.77 -18.72 4.73
CA GLY A 3 -6.19 -17.32 4.55
C GLY A 3 -7.21 -17.14 3.43
N LEU A 4 -7.06 -17.86 2.32
CA LEU A 4 -8.03 -17.86 1.23
C LEU A 4 -9.35 -18.51 1.67
N GLY A 5 -9.29 -19.61 2.42
CA GLY A 5 -10.50 -20.26 2.96
C GLY A 5 -11.28 -19.32 3.89
N LEU A 6 -10.59 -18.61 4.80
CA LEU A 6 -11.18 -17.60 5.66
C LEU A 6 -11.80 -16.44 4.87
N LEU A 7 -11.12 -15.97 3.83
CA LEU A 7 -11.63 -14.92 2.95
C LEU A 7 -12.96 -15.34 2.31
N TYR A 8 -13.04 -16.56 1.76
CA TYR A 8 -14.29 -17.08 1.19
C TYR A 8 -15.41 -17.22 2.23
N MET A 9 -15.09 -17.73 3.43
CA MET A 9 -16.09 -17.84 4.50
C MET A 9 -16.66 -16.50 4.93
N ILE A 10 -15.80 -15.48 5.03
CA ILE A 10 -16.22 -14.11 5.39
C ILE A 10 -17.07 -13.52 4.26
N ASP A 11 -16.65 -13.68 3.01
CA ASP A 11 -17.33 -13.14 1.83
C ASP A 11 -18.74 -13.76 1.67
N ASP A 12 -18.85 -15.09 1.78
CA ASP A 12 -20.13 -15.78 1.72
C ASP A 12 -21.02 -15.45 2.93
N GLY A 13 -20.42 -15.27 4.12
CA GLY A 13 -21.13 -14.81 5.30
C GLY A 13 -21.72 -13.41 5.14
N LEU A 14 -20.93 -12.48 4.57
CA LEU A 14 -21.39 -11.12 4.26
C LEU A 14 -22.52 -11.15 3.21
N LEU A 15 -22.37 -11.99 2.19
CA LEU A 15 -23.39 -12.16 1.15
C LEU A 15 -24.72 -12.70 1.73
N ALA A 16 -24.64 -13.65 2.67
CA ALA A 16 -25.80 -14.22 3.33
C ALA A 16 -26.54 -13.21 4.24
N ILE A 17 -25.79 -12.31 4.92
CA ILE A 17 -26.35 -11.34 5.87
C ILE A 17 -26.86 -10.08 5.16
N PHE A 18 -26.08 -9.53 4.25
CA PHE A 18 -26.34 -8.21 3.61
C PHE A 18 -26.94 -8.34 2.19
N GLY A 19 -26.97 -9.55 1.62
CA GLY A 19 -27.38 -9.78 0.24
C GLY A 19 -26.33 -9.36 -0.79
N GLY A 20 -26.60 -9.56 -2.08
CA GLY A 20 -25.67 -9.27 -3.17
C GLY A 20 -25.76 -7.86 -3.77
N ALA A 21 -26.63 -7.01 -3.23
CA ALA A 21 -26.81 -5.66 -3.77
C ALA A 21 -25.73 -4.70 -3.26
N PRO A 22 -25.18 -3.81 -4.12
CA PRO A 22 -24.22 -2.80 -3.69
C PRO A 22 -24.84 -1.86 -2.65
N LEU A 23 -24.21 -1.77 -1.48
CA LEU A 23 -24.61 -0.89 -0.41
C LEU A 23 -23.93 0.49 -0.61
N LYS A 24 -24.75 1.51 -0.94
CA LYS A 24 -24.27 2.89 -0.98
C LYS A 24 -24.28 3.46 0.44
N THR A 25 -23.09 3.67 0.99
CA THR A 25 -22.93 4.33 2.28
C THR A 25 -22.79 5.84 2.03
N PRO A 26 -23.73 6.69 2.49
CA PRO A 26 -23.58 8.12 2.36
C PRO A 26 -22.40 8.61 3.20
N PRO A 27 -21.65 9.62 2.74
CA PRO A 27 -20.61 10.22 3.56
C PRO A 27 -21.23 10.83 4.82
N PRO A 28 -20.48 10.97 5.93
CA PRO A 28 -20.96 11.60 7.16
C PRO A 28 -21.54 12.98 6.90
N ALA A 29 -22.62 13.35 7.60
CA ALA A 29 -23.37 14.58 7.37
C ALA A 29 -22.50 15.86 7.39
N TRP A 30 -21.46 15.89 8.21
CA TRP A 30 -20.49 16.99 8.32
C TRP A 30 -19.49 17.08 7.17
N LEU A 31 -19.40 16.04 6.31
CA LEU A 31 -18.56 15.99 5.09
C LEU A 31 -19.38 15.90 3.81
N SER A 32 -20.72 15.98 3.88
CA SER A 32 -21.61 15.90 2.72
C SER A 32 -21.68 17.20 1.90
N GLY A 33 -20.92 18.24 2.28
CA GLY A 33 -20.85 19.52 1.58
C GLY A 33 -20.20 19.39 0.19
N ASN A 34 -20.69 20.21 -0.73
CA ASN A 34 -20.07 20.41 -2.04
C ASN A 34 -19.43 21.80 -2.08
N LEU A 35 -18.16 21.89 -2.43
CA LEU A 35 -17.47 23.14 -2.66
C LEU A 35 -17.59 23.50 -4.15
N PRO A 36 -18.19 24.65 -4.50
CA PRO A 36 -18.19 25.12 -5.87
C PRO A 36 -16.79 25.60 -6.23
N PHE A 37 -16.08 24.83 -7.05
CA PHE A 37 -14.76 25.19 -7.56
C PHE A 37 -14.82 25.27 -9.08
N MET A 38 -14.64 26.47 -9.64
CA MET A 38 -14.53 26.75 -11.09
C MET A 38 -15.49 25.94 -12.00
N ASN A 39 -16.77 25.99 -11.81
CA ASN A 39 -17.80 25.27 -12.61
C ASN A 39 -17.96 23.75 -12.29
N THR A 40 -17.28 23.22 -11.28
CA THR A 40 -17.41 21.81 -10.90
C THR A 40 -17.65 21.69 -9.40
N ASN A 41 -18.64 20.89 -9.00
CA ASN A 41 -18.90 20.60 -7.59
C ASN A 41 -17.95 19.50 -7.09
N ILE A 42 -16.96 19.88 -6.28
CA ILE A 42 -16.06 18.92 -5.64
C ILE A 42 -16.64 18.53 -4.28
N SER A 43 -16.86 17.24 -4.06
CA SER A 43 -17.28 16.73 -2.76
C SER A 43 -16.18 16.98 -1.71
N VAL A 44 -16.55 17.59 -0.58
CA VAL A 44 -15.66 17.80 0.57
C VAL A 44 -15.05 16.47 1.06
N TYR A 45 -15.80 15.38 0.92
CA TYR A 45 -15.34 14.05 1.28
C TYR A 45 -14.10 13.60 0.50
N ARG A 46 -14.00 13.93 -0.79
CA ARG A 46 -12.80 13.61 -1.61
C ARG A 46 -11.56 14.33 -1.11
N LEU A 47 -11.68 15.60 -0.75
CA LEU A 47 -10.57 16.36 -0.17
C LEU A 47 -10.16 15.79 1.19
N PHE A 48 -11.13 15.41 2.00
CA PHE A 48 -10.88 14.78 3.30
C PHE A 48 -10.07 13.47 3.15
N ILE A 49 -10.44 12.58 2.23
CA ILE A 49 -9.69 11.34 1.96
C ILE A 49 -8.24 11.64 1.55
N ILE A 50 -8.02 12.63 0.68
CA ILE A 50 -6.68 13.03 0.25
C ILE A 50 -5.84 13.49 1.46
N VAL A 51 -6.39 14.36 2.28
CA VAL A 51 -5.70 14.86 3.49
C VAL A 51 -5.38 13.73 4.45
N VAL A 52 -6.35 12.85 4.74
CA VAL A 52 -6.14 11.69 5.60
C VAL A 52 -5.09 10.75 5.02
N GLY A 53 -5.11 10.49 3.71
CA GLY A 53 -4.11 9.67 3.03
C GLY A 53 -2.69 10.23 3.18
N ILE A 54 -2.51 11.54 3.02
CA ILE A 54 -1.21 12.21 3.22
C ILE A 54 -0.78 12.14 4.69
N VAL A 55 -1.68 12.38 5.63
CA VAL A 55 -1.39 12.30 7.07
C VAL A 55 -0.97 10.88 7.45
N LEU A 56 -1.70 9.86 7.00
CA LEU A 56 -1.34 8.46 7.24
C LEU A 56 0.02 8.10 6.65
N LEU A 57 0.33 8.57 5.43
CA LEU A 57 1.65 8.38 4.84
C LEU A 57 2.75 8.99 5.72
N VAL A 58 2.59 10.24 6.13
CA VAL A 58 3.58 10.94 6.96
C VAL A 58 3.77 10.24 8.30
N VAL A 59 2.67 9.85 8.96
CA VAL A 59 2.71 9.13 10.24
C VAL A 59 3.44 7.79 10.09
N LEU A 60 3.12 7.01 9.06
CA LEU A 60 3.78 5.73 8.79
C LEU A 60 5.27 5.91 8.49
N GLU A 61 5.60 6.89 7.65
CA GLU A 61 6.98 7.17 7.31
C GLU A 61 7.80 7.60 8.53
N LEU A 62 7.25 8.47 9.37
CA LEU A 62 7.89 8.88 10.62
C LEU A 62 8.05 7.70 11.58
N THR A 63 7.02 6.86 11.69
CA THR A 63 7.06 5.66 12.55
C THR A 63 8.14 4.69 12.09
N ILE A 64 8.21 4.37 10.81
CA ILE A 64 9.18 3.40 10.28
C ILE A 64 10.59 3.98 10.26
N ASN A 65 10.78 5.26 9.92
CA ASN A 65 12.12 5.81 9.73
C ASN A 65 12.72 6.44 11.00
N LYS A 66 11.90 6.95 11.92
CA LYS A 66 12.39 7.69 13.09
C LYS A 66 12.20 6.97 14.43
N THR A 67 11.46 5.83 14.48
CA THR A 67 11.26 5.10 15.73
C THR A 67 12.20 3.89 15.87
N ARG A 68 12.44 3.49 17.13
CA ARG A 68 13.21 2.26 17.44
C ARG A 68 12.53 1.01 16.88
N ILE A 69 11.19 0.98 16.90
CA ILE A 69 10.41 -0.13 16.35
C ILE A 69 10.66 -0.27 14.85
N GLY A 70 10.63 0.85 14.11
CA GLY A 70 10.92 0.83 12.69
C GLY A 70 12.36 0.40 12.36
N ALA A 71 13.33 0.75 13.19
CA ALA A 71 14.71 0.27 13.05
C ALA A 71 14.80 -1.25 13.25
N LEU A 72 14.14 -1.77 14.30
CA LEU A 72 14.08 -3.21 14.58
C LEU A 72 13.38 -3.99 13.48
N VAL A 73 12.29 -3.45 12.93
CA VAL A 73 11.57 -4.08 11.80
C VAL A 73 12.47 -4.20 10.59
N ARG A 74 13.19 -3.14 10.22
CA ARG A 74 14.12 -3.18 9.08
C ARG A 74 15.27 -4.17 9.32
N SER A 75 15.87 -4.16 10.51
CA SER A 75 16.94 -5.10 10.85
C SER A 75 16.45 -6.55 10.88
N GLY A 76 15.22 -6.79 11.38
CA GLY A 76 14.62 -8.13 11.42
C GLY A 76 14.25 -8.67 10.04
N VAL A 77 13.95 -7.80 9.06
CA VAL A 77 13.72 -8.19 7.66
C VAL A 77 15.03 -8.44 6.93
N ASP A 78 16.10 -7.69 7.26
CA ASP A 78 17.42 -7.86 6.63
C ASP A 78 18.17 -9.09 7.17
N ASP A 79 18.12 -9.33 8.49
CA ASP A 79 18.79 -10.46 9.15
C ASP A 79 18.07 -10.85 10.45
N GLU A 80 17.16 -11.83 10.33
CA GLU A 80 16.37 -12.35 11.43
C GLU A 80 17.25 -13.05 12.50
N GLU A 81 18.30 -13.77 12.08
CA GLU A 81 19.16 -14.55 12.97
C GLU A 81 19.97 -13.65 13.90
N THR A 82 20.57 -12.60 13.35
CA THR A 82 21.34 -11.62 14.14
C THR A 82 20.47 -10.90 15.17
N VAL A 83 19.25 -10.46 14.78
CA VAL A 83 18.34 -9.77 15.71
C VAL A 83 17.84 -10.70 16.80
N ARG A 84 17.60 -11.97 16.48
CA ARG A 84 17.23 -13.00 17.46
C ARG A 84 18.38 -13.28 18.44
N ALA A 85 19.62 -13.32 17.96
CA ALA A 85 20.81 -13.48 18.81
C ALA A 85 21.00 -12.31 19.79
N MET A 86 20.51 -11.10 19.46
CA MET A 86 20.49 -9.96 20.36
C MET A 86 19.39 -10.04 21.44
N GLY A 87 18.66 -11.15 21.54
CA GLY A 87 17.62 -11.39 22.55
C GLY A 87 16.27 -10.76 22.22
N ILE A 88 16.06 -10.27 21.00
CA ILE A 88 14.80 -9.64 20.58
C ILE A 88 13.84 -10.71 20.06
N ASP A 89 12.61 -10.72 20.60
CA ASP A 89 11.56 -11.62 20.14
C ASP A 89 10.96 -11.13 18.81
N ILE A 90 11.54 -11.59 17.71
CA ILE A 90 11.14 -11.22 16.35
C ILE A 90 9.69 -11.62 16.06
N ARG A 91 9.20 -12.72 16.65
CA ARG A 91 7.82 -13.16 16.45
C ARG A 91 6.84 -12.12 16.96
N LYS A 92 7.07 -11.57 18.15
CA LYS A 92 6.23 -10.48 18.70
C LYS A 92 6.33 -9.22 17.85
N LEU A 93 7.53 -8.88 17.38
CA LEU A 93 7.76 -7.72 16.53
C LEU A 93 6.94 -7.80 15.25
N PHE A 94 7.03 -8.91 14.51
CA PHE A 94 6.25 -9.10 13.28
C PHE A 94 4.74 -9.18 13.55
N THR A 95 4.30 -9.74 14.67
CA THR A 95 2.88 -9.74 15.06
C THR A 95 2.36 -8.31 15.24
N ILE A 96 3.11 -7.44 15.90
CA ILE A 96 2.73 -6.02 16.08
C ILE A 96 2.63 -5.31 14.74
N VAL A 97 3.59 -5.53 13.84
CA VAL A 97 3.58 -4.94 12.48
C VAL A 97 2.38 -5.43 11.68
N TYR A 98 2.06 -6.72 11.77
CA TYR A 98 0.89 -7.30 11.12
C TYR A 98 -0.42 -6.69 11.65
N ILE A 99 -0.57 -6.56 12.96
CA ILE A 99 -1.73 -5.92 13.59
C ILE A 99 -1.85 -4.45 13.14
N ALA A 100 -0.75 -3.71 13.14
CA ALA A 100 -0.75 -2.32 12.66
C ALA A 100 -1.15 -2.22 11.18
N GLY A 101 -0.66 -3.12 10.33
CA GLY A 101 -1.02 -3.20 8.92
C GLY A 101 -2.51 -3.49 8.69
N THR A 102 -3.08 -4.44 9.46
CA THR A 102 -4.52 -4.77 9.37
C THR A 102 -5.40 -3.63 9.86
N MET A 103 -5.00 -2.90 10.92
CA MET A 103 -5.70 -1.69 11.38
C MET A 103 -5.71 -0.61 10.30
N LEU A 104 -4.58 -0.37 9.62
CA LEU A 104 -4.50 0.59 8.52
C LEU A 104 -5.34 0.17 7.33
N ALA A 105 -5.37 -1.12 6.99
CA ALA A 105 -6.24 -1.64 5.94
C ALA A 105 -7.73 -1.43 6.29
N ALA A 106 -8.13 -1.67 7.55
CA ALA A 106 -9.49 -1.41 8.00
C ALA A 106 -9.87 0.08 7.91
N ILE A 107 -8.98 0.99 8.32
CA ILE A 107 -9.19 2.44 8.15
C ILE A 107 -9.35 2.79 6.67
N GLY A 108 -8.50 2.26 5.80
CA GLY A 108 -8.60 2.44 4.35
C GLY A 108 -9.92 1.95 3.78
N GLY A 109 -10.41 0.79 4.23
CA GLY A 109 -11.70 0.23 3.83
C GLY A 109 -12.89 1.11 4.26
N VAL A 110 -12.89 1.59 5.50
CA VAL A 110 -13.94 2.49 6.02
C VAL A 110 -13.96 3.82 5.26
N LEU A 111 -12.80 4.39 4.97
CA LEU A 111 -12.67 5.64 4.20
C LEU A 111 -13.02 5.45 2.73
N GLY A 112 -12.73 4.29 2.16
CA GLY A 112 -13.04 3.96 0.76
C GLY A 112 -14.51 3.67 0.50
N GLY A 113 -15.24 3.16 1.50
CA GLY A 113 -16.62 2.69 1.36
C GLY A 113 -17.59 3.69 0.73
N PRO A 114 -17.71 4.93 1.22
CA PRO A 114 -18.59 5.93 0.64
C PRO A 114 -18.23 6.34 -0.79
N TYR A 115 -16.99 6.13 -1.20
CA TYR A 115 -16.51 6.46 -2.54
C TYR A 115 -16.73 5.33 -3.56
N LEU A 116 -16.45 4.08 -3.15
CA LEU A 116 -16.42 2.92 -4.04
C LEU A 116 -17.73 2.14 -4.13
N SER A 117 -18.70 2.41 -3.24
CA SER A 117 -19.84 1.52 -2.95
C SER A 117 -19.36 0.18 -2.38
N MET A 118 -20.00 -0.29 -1.32
CA MET A 118 -19.61 -1.55 -0.69
C MET A 118 -20.32 -2.71 -1.36
N GLU A 119 -19.55 -3.61 -1.95
CA GLU A 119 -20.04 -4.88 -2.51
C GLU A 119 -19.44 -6.04 -1.73
N PRO A 120 -20.21 -7.12 -1.45
CA PRO A 120 -19.69 -8.26 -0.68
C PRO A 120 -18.41 -8.87 -1.25
N ARG A 121 -18.26 -8.92 -2.57
CA ARG A 121 -17.07 -9.47 -3.25
C ARG A 121 -15.97 -8.47 -3.57
N MET A 122 -16.04 -7.27 -3.01
CA MET A 122 -15.06 -6.20 -3.24
C MET A 122 -13.62 -6.60 -2.87
N GLY A 123 -13.44 -7.47 -1.85
CA GLY A 123 -12.14 -7.98 -1.43
C GLY A 123 -11.39 -8.68 -2.57
N PHE A 124 -12.06 -9.51 -3.35
CA PHE A 124 -11.45 -10.21 -4.49
C PHE A 124 -11.05 -9.26 -5.62
N SER A 125 -11.83 -8.19 -5.84
CA SER A 125 -11.53 -7.20 -6.88
C SER A 125 -10.35 -6.29 -6.50
N ILE A 126 -10.21 -5.98 -5.22
CA ILE A 126 -9.16 -5.07 -4.71
C ILE A 126 -7.83 -5.81 -4.51
N LEU A 127 -7.85 -7.10 -4.16
CA LEU A 127 -6.65 -7.86 -3.83
C LEU A 127 -5.60 -7.86 -4.97
N PRO A 128 -5.94 -8.16 -6.24
CA PRO A 128 -4.98 -8.09 -7.34
C PRO A 128 -4.43 -6.68 -7.56
N LEU A 129 -5.26 -5.64 -7.39
CA LEU A 129 -4.85 -4.25 -7.51
C LEU A 129 -3.83 -3.88 -6.42
N MET A 130 -4.07 -4.29 -5.17
CA MET A 130 -3.14 -4.08 -4.06
C MET A 130 -1.80 -4.77 -4.30
N MET A 131 -1.82 -6.03 -4.76
CA MET A 131 -0.61 -6.77 -5.12
C MET A 131 0.17 -6.05 -6.23
N ALA A 132 -0.53 -5.57 -7.25
CA ALA A 132 0.07 -4.83 -8.35
C ALA A 132 0.76 -3.54 -7.86
N ILE A 133 0.10 -2.75 -7.00
CA ILE A 133 0.67 -1.53 -6.42
C ILE A 133 1.94 -1.83 -5.63
N VAL A 134 1.95 -2.90 -4.83
CA VAL A 134 3.12 -3.30 -4.02
C VAL A 134 4.29 -3.73 -4.92
N ILE A 135 4.02 -4.49 -5.97
CA ILE A 135 5.05 -4.93 -6.93
C ILE A 135 5.64 -3.72 -7.67
N VAL A 136 4.80 -2.84 -8.19
CA VAL A 136 5.20 -1.63 -8.91
C VAL A 136 5.97 -0.66 -8.01
N GLY A 137 5.54 -0.51 -6.77
CA GLY A 137 6.21 0.34 -5.78
C GLY A 137 7.55 -0.18 -5.32
N GLY A 138 7.74 -1.50 -5.44
CA GLY A 138 8.90 -2.24 -4.93
C GLY A 138 8.65 -2.80 -3.53
N LEU A 139 8.90 -4.09 -3.37
CA LEU A 139 8.71 -4.80 -2.11
C LEU A 139 9.56 -4.16 -1.00
N GLY A 140 8.92 -3.84 0.13
CA GLY A 140 9.56 -3.22 1.29
C GLY A 140 9.76 -1.70 1.20
N ASN A 141 9.32 -1.04 0.13
CA ASN A 141 9.41 0.41 -0.03
C ASN A 141 8.04 1.08 0.10
N LEU A 142 7.73 1.59 1.29
CA LEU A 142 6.46 2.27 1.57
C LEU A 142 6.23 3.51 0.69
N ARG A 143 7.28 4.33 0.51
CA ARG A 143 7.20 5.51 -0.37
C ARG A 143 6.94 5.09 -1.81
N GLY A 144 7.63 4.03 -2.26
CA GLY A 144 7.43 3.47 -3.58
C GLY A 144 6.01 3.01 -3.81
N ALA A 145 5.41 2.30 -2.87
CA ALA A 145 4.03 1.84 -2.95
C ALA A 145 3.03 3.01 -3.01
N TYR A 146 3.26 4.08 -2.24
CA TYR A 146 2.41 5.28 -2.28
C TYR A 146 2.48 5.98 -3.64
N PHE A 147 3.67 6.25 -4.17
CA PHE A 147 3.80 6.88 -5.48
C PHE A 147 3.28 5.98 -6.60
N ALA A 148 3.49 4.66 -6.50
CA ALA A 148 2.93 3.70 -7.44
C ALA A 148 1.39 3.74 -7.43
N SER A 149 0.76 3.81 -6.26
CA SER A 149 -0.70 3.91 -6.17
C SER A 149 -1.23 5.19 -6.81
N LEU A 150 -0.56 6.35 -6.64
CA LEU A 150 -0.93 7.60 -7.29
C LEU A 150 -0.81 7.51 -8.81
N VAL A 151 0.29 6.96 -9.31
CA VAL A 151 0.51 6.79 -10.76
C VAL A 151 -0.54 5.87 -11.36
N ILE A 152 -0.78 4.70 -10.74
CA ILE A 152 -1.76 3.72 -11.22
C ILE A 152 -3.17 4.33 -11.18
N ALA A 153 -3.56 4.99 -10.08
CA ALA A 153 -4.87 5.61 -9.96
C ALA A 153 -5.08 6.75 -10.98
N THR A 154 -4.04 7.54 -11.24
CA THR A 154 -4.10 8.61 -12.25
C THR A 154 -4.27 8.01 -13.65
N VAL A 155 -3.46 7.03 -14.01
CA VAL A 155 -3.55 6.36 -15.31
C VAL A 155 -4.90 5.67 -15.48
N ASP A 156 -5.39 4.98 -14.46
CA ASP A 156 -6.70 4.32 -14.46
C ASP A 156 -7.84 5.32 -14.68
N THR A 157 -7.80 6.45 -13.99
CA THR A 157 -8.82 7.52 -14.13
C THR A 157 -8.83 8.11 -15.55
N PHE A 158 -7.66 8.43 -16.09
CA PHE A 158 -7.55 8.96 -17.46
C PHE A 158 -7.94 7.93 -18.51
N ALA A 159 -7.51 6.69 -18.36
CA ALA A 159 -7.85 5.63 -19.29
C ALA A 159 -9.36 5.38 -19.35
N LYS A 160 -10.04 5.34 -18.20
CA LYS A 160 -11.50 5.20 -18.13
C LYS A 160 -12.23 6.41 -18.72
N ALA A 161 -11.68 7.62 -18.59
CA ALA A 161 -12.28 8.83 -19.15
C ALA A 161 -12.13 8.92 -20.66
N LEU A 162 -10.99 8.50 -21.21
CA LEU A 162 -10.69 8.57 -22.66
C LEU A 162 -11.18 7.34 -23.43
N PHE A 163 -11.05 6.16 -22.84
CA PHE A 163 -11.37 4.88 -23.47
C PHE A 163 -12.18 3.97 -22.54
N PRO A 164 -13.49 4.23 -22.36
CA PRO A 164 -14.33 3.44 -21.46
C PRO A 164 -14.34 1.94 -21.79
N GLU A 165 -14.16 1.58 -23.05
CA GLU A 165 -14.11 0.18 -23.52
C GLU A 165 -12.91 -0.60 -23.01
N LEU A 166 -11.80 0.10 -22.73
CA LEU A 166 -10.56 -0.47 -22.20
C LEU A 166 -10.46 -0.36 -20.67
N ALA A 167 -11.54 -0.01 -19.99
CA ALA A 167 -11.55 0.21 -18.55
C ALA A 167 -11.03 -0.99 -17.74
N TYR A 168 -11.28 -2.22 -18.18
CA TYR A 168 -10.78 -3.43 -17.52
C TYR A 168 -9.26 -3.60 -17.65
N PHE A 169 -8.66 -3.09 -18.71
CA PHE A 169 -7.22 -3.17 -18.95
C PHE A 169 -6.45 -1.98 -18.36
N SER A 170 -7.15 -0.90 -17.98
CA SER A 170 -6.55 0.37 -17.57
C SER A 170 -5.60 0.25 -16.36
N VAL A 171 -5.87 -0.67 -15.45
CA VAL A 171 -5.03 -0.95 -14.28
C VAL A 171 -3.87 -1.89 -14.63
N TYR A 172 -4.19 -2.99 -15.32
CA TYR A 172 -3.21 -4.07 -15.54
C TYR A 172 -2.16 -3.74 -16.61
N LEU A 173 -2.53 -2.94 -17.61
CA LEU A 173 -1.63 -2.57 -18.70
C LEU A 173 -0.43 -1.72 -18.19
N PRO A 174 -0.61 -0.62 -17.43
CA PRO A 174 0.53 0.11 -16.88
C PRO A 174 1.35 -0.74 -15.91
N VAL A 175 0.72 -1.60 -15.13
CA VAL A 175 1.42 -2.53 -14.24
C VAL A 175 2.31 -3.48 -15.03
N ALA A 176 1.79 -4.10 -16.09
CA ALA A 176 2.54 -5.00 -16.95
C ALA A 176 3.73 -4.27 -17.62
N ILE A 177 3.51 -3.08 -18.15
CA ILE A 177 4.57 -2.25 -18.75
C ILE A 177 5.67 -1.95 -17.72
N ILE A 178 5.30 -1.54 -16.52
CA ILE A 178 6.27 -1.21 -15.46
C ILE A 178 7.04 -2.45 -15.02
N CYS A 179 6.37 -3.60 -14.86
CA CYS A 179 7.04 -4.86 -14.51
C CYS A 179 8.04 -5.33 -15.57
N VAL A 180 7.75 -5.09 -16.85
CA VAL A 180 8.67 -5.44 -17.96
C VAL A 180 9.86 -4.47 -17.98
N LEU A 181 9.62 -3.17 -17.81
CA LEU A 181 10.68 -2.15 -17.89
C LEU A 181 11.56 -2.12 -16.63
N LYS A 182 10.96 -2.36 -15.45
CA LYS A 182 11.65 -2.35 -14.14
C LYS A 182 11.12 -3.46 -13.22
N PRO A 183 11.63 -4.69 -13.35
CA PRO A 183 11.14 -5.84 -12.58
C PRO A 183 11.36 -5.71 -11.07
N ALA A 184 12.28 -4.82 -10.63
CA ALA A 184 12.50 -4.52 -9.22
C ALA A 184 11.52 -3.49 -8.62
N GLY A 185 10.62 -2.93 -9.44
CA GLY A 185 9.72 -1.83 -9.07
C GLY A 185 10.30 -0.46 -9.41
N LEU A 186 9.40 0.53 -9.57
CA LEU A 186 9.78 1.89 -9.99
C LEU A 186 10.73 2.58 -9.00
N PHE A 187 10.54 2.34 -7.71
CA PHE A 187 11.24 2.99 -6.61
C PHE A 187 12.17 2.04 -5.83
N SER A 188 12.39 0.83 -6.34
CA SER A 188 13.34 -0.10 -5.74
C SER A 188 14.76 0.38 -5.98
N VAL A 189 15.57 0.37 -4.93
CA VAL A 189 17.01 0.57 -5.05
C VAL A 189 17.59 -0.67 -5.72
N SER A 190 18.16 -0.51 -6.91
CA SER A 190 18.71 -1.63 -7.66
C SER A 190 19.74 -2.41 -6.83
N PRO A 191 19.75 -3.75 -6.90
CA PRO A 191 20.71 -4.59 -6.15
C PRO A 191 22.16 -4.19 -6.38
N GLU A 192 22.49 -3.70 -7.60
CA GLU A 192 23.82 -3.19 -7.94
C GLU A 192 24.27 -2.00 -7.06
N THR A 193 23.37 -1.10 -6.72
CA THR A 193 23.70 0.06 -5.87
C THR A 193 23.98 -0.40 -4.43
N ARG A 194 23.25 -1.41 -3.96
CA ARG A 194 23.45 -2.03 -2.64
C ARG A 194 24.81 -2.72 -2.56
N THR A 195 25.16 -3.50 -3.55
CA THR A 195 26.46 -4.19 -3.65
C THR A 195 27.63 -3.23 -3.75
N LYS A 196 27.53 -2.17 -4.57
CA LYS A 196 28.55 -1.11 -4.68
C LYS A 196 28.75 -0.35 -3.36
N TRP A 197 27.69 -0.14 -2.59
CA TRP A 197 27.77 0.53 -1.29
C TRP A 197 28.45 -0.35 -0.23
N ILE A 198 28.11 -1.65 -0.20
CA ILE A 198 28.76 -2.64 0.69
C ILE A 198 30.26 -2.75 0.39
N LEU A 199 30.62 -2.88 -0.89
CA LEU A 199 32.02 -2.94 -1.33
C LEU A 199 32.81 -1.66 -0.99
N ARG A 200 32.17 -0.48 -1.11
CA ARG A 200 32.78 0.77 -0.69
C ARG A 200 33.02 0.85 0.82
N ARG A 201 32.09 0.36 1.62
CA ARG A 201 32.28 0.27 3.08
C ARG A 201 33.38 -0.70 3.47
N GLN A 202 33.44 -1.87 2.87
CA GLN A 202 34.49 -2.86 3.12
C GLN A 202 35.89 -2.25 2.82
N LYS A 203 36.06 -1.65 1.64
CA LYS A 203 37.31 -0.97 1.29
C LYS A 203 37.70 0.18 2.25
N ALA A 204 36.73 0.93 2.73
CA ALA A 204 36.96 2.00 3.69
C ALA A 204 37.36 1.46 5.09
N THR A 205 36.88 0.27 5.46
CA THR A 205 37.25 -0.39 6.72
C THR A 205 38.63 -1.03 6.62
N GLU A 206 38.98 -1.66 5.49
CA GLU A 206 40.30 -2.18 5.22
C GLU A 206 41.36 -1.10 5.19
N ALA A 207 41.09 0.05 4.59
CA ALA A 207 42.00 1.19 4.58
C ALA A 207 42.32 1.72 5.99
N LYS A 208 41.34 1.70 6.91
CA LYS A 208 41.53 2.12 8.31
C LYS A 208 42.27 1.11 9.19
N LEU A 209 42.41 -0.13 8.75
CA LEU A 209 43.14 -1.18 9.47
C LEU A 209 44.62 -1.23 9.07
N HIS A 210 44.98 -0.54 7.97
CA HIS A 210 46.35 -0.47 7.45
C HIS A 210 47.08 0.86 7.77
N ASP A 211 46.36 1.85 8.34
CA ASP A 211 46.92 3.07 8.96
C ASP A 211 47.01 2.87 10.48
#